data_fc53e8d1dd33b1a2c63c4a8c59b4b4dc
#
_entry.id   fc53e8d1dd33b1a2c63c4a8c59b4b4dc
#
_cell.length_a   1.000
_cell.length_b   1.000
_cell.length_c   1.000
_cell.angle_alpha   90.00
_cell.angle_beta   90.00
_cell.angle_gamma   90.00
#
_symmetry.space_group_name_H-M   'P 1'
#
loop_
_entity.id
_entity.type
_entity.pdbx_description
1 polymer ?
#
loop_
_entity_poly.entity_id
_entity_poly.type
_entity_poly.pdbx_seq_one_letter_code
_entity_poly.pdbx_strand_id
1 'polypeptide(L)'
;MSFGRTAIFGVVSYNRLAKQIKTALPYVIGSSAAVAYGYAHAPWRKHHAAMLDFFRLTPASLDTDVSETGAPLSSESFMAPPITDQSVLEKGASSSYKARMEIFILHMQKRLCSTLEEYETKASSGARFKVDRWEREEGGGGISCILQDGDVFEKAGVNISVVHGQLPVQAIEQMRARGHQFAARNTPLDFFAAGISSVVHPRNPHVPTIHFNYRYFELIDIDGKVHWWYGG
;
A
#
# COMPACT_ATOMS: atom_id res chain seq x y z
N MET A 1 -2.86 -24.54 37.67
CA MET A 1 -3.60 -24.82 36.42
C MET A 1 -3.26 -23.73 35.43
N SER A 2 -2.33 -24.03 34.55
CA SER A 2 -1.77 -23.09 33.56
C SER A 2 -2.39 -23.38 32.19
N PHE A 3 -3.06 -22.42 31.60
CA PHE A 3 -3.49 -22.51 30.21
C PHE A 3 -2.50 -21.75 29.34
N GLY A 4 -1.55 -22.48 28.77
CA GLY A 4 -0.72 -22.02 27.69
C GLY A 4 -1.54 -21.93 26.38
N ARG A 5 -1.75 -20.75 25.86
CA ARG A 5 -2.22 -20.54 24.47
C ARG A 5 -1.02 -20.31 23.59
N THR A 6 -0.51 -21.37 22.99
CA THR A 6 0.42 -21.30 21.86
C THR A 6 -0.37 -20.87 20.63
N ALA A 7 -0.22 -19.63 20.23
CA ALA A 7 -0.76 -19.16 18.95
C ALA A 7 0.11 -19.70 17.82
N ILE A 8 -0.39 -20.71 17.11
CA ILE A 8 0.20 -21.23 15.88
C ILE A 8 -0.16 -20.23 14.78
N PHE A 9 0.76 -19.35 14.45
CA PHE A 9 0.65 -18.52 13.24
C PHE A 9 1.09 -19.34 12.03
N GLY A 10 0.10 -19.95 11.39
CA GLY A 10 0.29 -20.64 10.12
C GLY A 10 0.63 -19.68 8.99
N VAL A 11 1.40 -20.18 8.04
CA VAL A 11 1.75 -19.51 6.77
C VAL A 11 0.47 -19.01 6.08
N VAL A 12 0.26 -17.71 6.09
CA VAL A 12 -0.87 -17.10 5.39
C VAL A 12 -0.48 -16.97 3.92
N SER A 13 -1.14 -17.75 3.05
CA SER A 13 -0.94 -17.64 1.60
C SER A 13 -1.34 -16.23 1.11
N TYR A 14 -0.77 -15.80 -0.01
CA TYR A 14 -1.09 -14.52 -0.68
C TYR A 14 -2.59 -14.29 -0.84
N ASN A 15 -3.35 -15.34 -1.16
CA ASN A 15 -4.82 -15.30 -1.25
C ASN A 15 -5.49 -14.95 0.09
N ARG A 16 -4.86 -15.28 1.23
CA ARG A 16 -5.35 -14.90 2.55
C ARG A 16 -5.05 -13.44 2.87
N LEU A 17 -3.91 -12.92 2.44
CA LEU A 17 -3.55 -11.50 2.57
C LEU A 17 -4.46 -10.62 1.71
N ALA A 18 -4.66 -10.98 0.45
CA ALA A 18 -5.60 -10.34 -0.46
C ALA A 18 -7.06 -10.42 0.07
N LYS A 19 -7.42 -11.54 0.71
CA LYS A 19 -8.73 -11.73 1.32
C LYS A 19 -8.91 -10.91 2.60
N GLN A 20 -7.86 -10.70 3.39
CA GLN A 20 -7.89 -9.82 4.56
C GLN A 20 -7.96 -8.33 4.17
N ILE A 21 -7.28 -7.93 3.10
CA ILE A 21 -7.43 -6.59 2.52
C ILE A 21 -8.86 -6.40 2.01
N LYS A 22 -9.45 -7.42 1.36
CA LYS A 22 -10.86 -7.42 0.90
C LYS A 22 -11.87 -7.31 2.05
N THR A 23 -11.57 -7.84 3.24
CA THR A 23 -12.46 -7.79 4.41
C THR A 23 -12.25 -6.56 5.28
N ALA A 24 -11.07 -5.93 5.27
CA ALA A 24 -10.82 -4.71 6.01
C ALA A 24 -11.40 -3.46 5.30
N LEU A 25 -11.44 -3.46 3.96
CA LEU A 25 -12.00 -2.35 3.18
C LEU A 25 -13.47 -2.02 3.53
N PRO A 26 -14.38 -3.00 3.68
CA PRO A 26 -15.77 -2.73 4.09
C PRO A 26 -15.90 -2.15 5.50
N TYR A 27 -14.97 -2.44 6.41
CA TYR A 27 -15.04 -1.95 7.79
C TYR A 27 -14.65 -0.47 7.91
N VAL A 28 -13.72 0.00 7.09
CA VAL A 28 -13.42 1.44 6.97
C VAL A 28 -14.58 2.21 6.34
N ILE A 29 -15.39 1.53 5.49
CA ILE A 29 -16.56 2.11 4.83
C ILE A 29 -17.80 2.04 5.75
N GLY A 30 -17.90 1.07 6.63
CA GLY A 30 -19.06 0.84 7.50
C GLY A 30 -19.34 1.98 8.51
N SER A 31 -18.31 2.67 8.98
CA SER A 31 -18.46 3.86 9.82
C SER A 31 -18.96 5.10 9.05
N SER A 32 -18.88 5.07 7.72
CA SER A 32 -19.31 6.15 6.83
C SER A 32 -20.75 5.99 6.33
N ALA A 33 -21.39 4.86 6.56
CA ALA A 33 -22.77 4.59 6.07
C ALA A 33 -23.82 5.51 6.74
N ALA A 34 -23.61 5.94 7.97
CA ALA A 34 -24.47 6.89 8.66
C ALA A 34 -24.41 8.30 8.04
N VAL A 35 -23.26 8.64 7.46
CA VAL A 35 -23.06 9.92 6.73
C VAL A 35 -23.70 9.84 5.36
N ALA A 36 -23.76 8.67 4.72
CA ALA A 36 -24.33 8.48 3.38
C ALA A 36 -25.85 8.73 3.30
N TYR A 37 -26.58 8.53 4.40
CA TYR A 37 -28.04 8.73 4.42
C TYR A 37 -28.44 10.21 4.33
N GLY A 38 -27.66 11.12 4.91
CA GLY A 38 -27.89 12.58 4.81
C GLY A 38 -27.54 13.16 3.43
N TYR A 39 -26.77 12.46 2.66
CA TYR A 39 -26.25 12.89 1.37
C TYR A 39 -27.17 12.57 0.17
N ALA A 40 -28.21 11.78 0.35
CA ALA A 40 -29.04 11.26 -0.76
C ALA A 40 -29.87 12.32 -1.50
N HIS A 41 -29.99 13.55 -0.99
CA HIS A 41 -30.91 14.58 -1.48
C HIS A 41 -30.28 15.88 -1.98
N ALA A 42 -28.96 15.93 -2.17
CA ALA A 42 -28.28 17.15 -2.58
C ALA A 42 -27.94 17.18 -4.10
N PRO A 43 -27.90 18.36 -4.73
CA PRO A 43 -27.71 18.52 -6.20
C PRO A 43 -26.36 18.04 -6.74
N TRP A 44 -25.38 17.77 -5.91
CA TRP A 44 -24.05 17.27 -6.24
C TRP A 44 -23.94 15.74 -6.44
N ARG A 45 -25.08 15.05 -6.53
CA ARG A 45 -25.16 13.59 -6.74
C ARG A 45 -24.34 13.03 -7.88
N LYS A 46 -24.13 13.82 -8.96
CA LYS A 46 -23.38 13.33 -10.14
C LYS A 46 -21.90 13.07 -9.85
N HIS A 47 -21.30 13.82 -8.93
CA HIS A 47 -19.88 13.64 -8.56
C HIS A 47 -19.67 12.58 -7.47
N HIS A 48 -20.72 12.29 -6.69
CA HIS A 48 -20.64 11.24 -5.65
C HIS A 48 -20.74 9.83 -6.22
N ALA A 49 -21.54 9.60 -7.25
CA ALA A 49 -21.63 8.31 -7.91
C ALA A 49 -20.26 7.84 -8.39
N ALA A 50 -19.48 8.74 -8.98
CA ALA A 50 -18.11 8.48 -9.44
C ALA A 50 -17.16 8.05 -8.29
N MET A 51 -17.27 8.70 -7.13
CA MET A 51 -16.43 8.38 -5.98
C MET A 51 -16.80 7.05 -5.32
N LEU A 52 -18.10 6.69 -5.31
CA LEU A 52 -18.55 5.39 -4.83
C LEU A 52 -18.17 4.25 -5.77
N ASP A 53 -18.14 4.49 -7.07
CA ASP A 53 -17.63 3.51 -8.04
C ASP A 53 -16.14 3.27 -7.92
N PHE A 54 -15.36 4.26 -7.49
CA PHE A 54 -13.94 4.08 -7.14
C PHE A 54 -13.73 3.01 -6.05
N PHE A 55 -14.61 2.96 -5.04
CA PHE A 55 -14.57 1.95 -3.98
C PHE A 55 -15.28 0.64 -4.32
N ARG A 56 -16.07 0.61 -5.40
CA ARG A 56 -16.63 -0.61 -5.99
C ARG A 56 -15.63 -1.36 -6.87
N LEU A 57 -14.35 -1.35 -6.49
CA LEU A 57 -13.37 -2.27 -7.03
C LEU A 57 -13.85 -3.68 -6.72
N THR A 58 -14.54 -4.29 -7.68
CA THR A 58 -15.02 -5.67 -7.52
C THR A 58 -13.80 -6.58 -7.35
N PRO A 59 -13.92 -7.59 -6.49
CA PRO A 59 -12.86 -8.58 -6.31
C PRO A 59 -12.31 -9.16 -7.61
N ALA A 60 -13.19 -9.35 -8.61
CA ALA A 60 -12.83 -9.88 -9.92
C ALA A 60 -11.82 -9.03 -10.69
N SER A 61 -11.78 -7.71 -10.47
CA SER A 61 -10.82 -6.83 -11.16
C SER A 61 -9.44 -6.76 -10.50
N LEU A 62 -9.30 -7.30 -9.29
CA LEU A 62 -8.01 -7.43 -8.59
C LEU A 62 -7.35 -8.80 -8.86
N ASP A 63 -8.14 -9.80 -9.25
CA ASP A 63 -7.66 -11.16 -9.44
C ASP A 63 -6.99 -11.40 -10.80
N THR A 64 -7.20 -10.51 -11.80
CA THR A 64 -6.72 -10.75 -13.15
C THR A 64 -5.31 -10.23 -13.45
N ASP A 65 -4.78 -9.29 -12.66
CA ASP A 65 -3.51 -8.63 -13.01
C ASP A 65 -2.29 -9.04 -12.16
N VAL A 66 -2.46 -9.81 -11.10
CA VAL A 66 -1.36 -10.13 -10.16
C VAL A 66 -1.03 -11.62 -10.11
N SER A 67 -1.82 -12.47 -10.76
CA SER A 67 -1.61 -13.91 -10.71
C SER A 67 -1.45 -14.52 -12.10
N GLU A 68 -0.61 -15.43 -12.30
CA GLU A 68 -0.65 -16.53 -13.26
C GLU A 68 -0.10 -16.29 -14.70
N THR A 69 0.05 -15.10 -15.19
CA THR A 69 0.81 -14.95 -16.43
C THR A 69 2.26 -14.64 -16.08
N GLY A 70 3.17 -15.53 -16.36
CA GLY A 70 4.61 -15.31 -16.35
C GLY A 70 5.05 -14.27 -17.41
N ALA A 71 4.22 -13.26 -17.61
CA ALA A 71 4.55 -12.12 -18.43
C ALA A 71 5.63 -11.29 -17.71
N PRO A 72 6.68 -10.89 -18.42
CA PRO A 72 7.74 -10.06 -17.84
C PRO A 72 7.14 -8.78 -17.29
N LEU A 73 7.62 -8.34 -16.11
CA LEU A 73 7.25 -7.07 -15.53
C LEU A 73 7.69 -5.95 -16.48
N SER A 74 6.79 -5.40 -17.27
CA SER A 74 7.14 -4.30 -18.17
C SER A 74 7.19 -3.00 -17.37
N SER A 75 8.16 -2.14 -17.66
CA SER A 75 8.29 -0.81 -17.04
C SER A 75 7.05 0.07 -17.30
N GLU A 76 6.28 -0.21 -18.34
CA GLU A 76 5.01 0.46 -18.68
C GLU A 76 3.87 0.10 -17.70
N SER A 77 4.02 -1.00 -16.97
CA SER A 77 3.03 -1.46 -15.97
C SER A 77 3.07 -0.65 -14.68
N PHE A 78 4.05 0.25 -14.50
CA PHE A 78 4.25 1.03 -13.28
C PHE A 78 4.28 2.53 -13.55
N MET A 79 4.28 3.36 -12.50
CA MET A 79 4.43 4.82 -12.64
C MET A 79 5.88 5.24 -12.91
N ALA A 80 6.84 4.45 -12.43
CA ALA A 80 8.28 4.59 -12.66
C ALA A 80 8.97 3.23 -12.50
N PRO A 81 10.24 3.08 -12.91
CA PRO A 81 11.00 1.85 -12.68
C PRO A 81 11.00 1.44 -11.19
N PRO A 82 10.96 0.14 -10.88
CA PRO A 82 11.00 -0.38 -9.51
C PRO A 82 12.20 0.14 -8.72
N ILE A 83 12.15 0.04 -7.40
CA ILE A 83 13.25 0.37 -6.51
C ILE A 83 14.28 -0.77 -6.51
N THR A 84 13.81 -2.01 -6.38
CA THR A 84 14.62 -3.21 -6.55
C THR A 84 14.81 -3.50 -8.03
N ASP A 85 15.98 -3.99 -8.40
CA ASP A 85 16.25 -4.38 -9.79
C ASP A 85 15.18 -5.34 -10.33
N GLN A 86 14.72 -5.08 -11.54
CA GLN A 86 13.63 -5.82 -12.15
C GLN A 86 13.92 -7.33 -12.23
N SER A 87 15.14 -7.71 -12.54
CA SER A 87 15.54 -9.12 -12.63
C SER A 87 15.46 -9.84 -11.27
N VAL A 88 15.70 -9.11 -10.18
CA VAL A 88 15.57 -9.62 -8.81
C VAL A 88 14.08 -9.78 -8.44
N LEU A 89 13.25 -8.82 -8.82
CA LEU A 89 11.80 -8.91 -8.59
C LEU A 89 11.18 -10.07 -9.36
N GLU A 90 11.52 -10.26 -10.63
CA GLU A 90 11.02 -11.36 -11.45
C GLU A 90 11.40 -12.73 -10.87
N LYS A 91 12.66 -12.91 -10.48
CA LYS A 91 13.12 -14.13 -9.81
C LYS A 91 12.44 -14.36 -8.46
N GLY A 92 12.19 -13.29 -7.72
CA GLY A 92 11.57 -13.32 -6.39
C GLY A 92 10.05 -13.41 -6.41
N ALA A 93 9.39 -13.17 -7.53
CA ALA A 93 7.93 -13.06 -7.63
C ALA A 93 7.16 -14.26 -7.08
N SER A 94 7.69 -15.48 -7.24
CA SER A 94 7.05 -16.70 -6.74
C SER A 94 7.48 -17.09 -5.33
N SER A 95 8.65 -16.67 -4.85
CA SER A 95 9.29 -17.20 -3.64
C SER A 95 9.54 -16.19 -2.52
N SER A 96 9.67 -14.89 -2.85
CA SER A 96 10.02 -13.84 -1.91
C SER A 96 8.83 -12.95 -1.56
N TYR A 97 8.49 -12.84 -0.28
CA TYR A 97 7.47 -11.90 0.20
C TYR A 97 7.87 -10.44 -0.03
N LYS A 98 9.16 -10.11 0.06
CA LYS A 98 9.69 -8.77 -0.24
C LYS A 98 9.39 -8.37 -1.67
N ALA A 99 9.77 -9.22 -2.63
CA ALA A 99 9.53 -8.98 -4.06
C ALA A 99 8.02 -8.90 -4.37
N ARG A 100 7.24 -9.82 -3.83
CA ARG A 100 5.78 -9.83 -4.03
C ARG A 100 5.12 -8.57 -3.46
N MET A 101 5.58 -8.09 -2.31
CA MET A 101 5.05 -6.86 -1.73
C MET A 101 5.41 -5.64 -2.56
N GLU A 102 6.65 -5.55 -3.05
CA GLU A 102 7.06 -4.45 -3.93
C GLU A 102 6.25 -4.43 -5.22
N ILE A 103 6.13 -5.57 -5.90
CA ILE A 103 5.31 -5.71 -7.11
C ILE A 103 3.85 -5.28 -6.84
N PHE A 104 3.29 -5.73 -5.73
CA PHE A 104 1.91 -5.39 -5.34
C PHE A 104 1.70 -3.88 -5.17
N ILE A 105 2.59 -3.19 -4.42
CA ILE A 105 2.43 -1.75 -4.19
C ILE A 105 2.69 -0.92 -5.44
N LEU A 106 3.57 -1.37 -6.35
CA LEU A 106 3.80 -0.75 -7.66
C LEU A 106 2.52 -0.79 -8.53
N HIS A 107 1.88 -1.95 -8.63
CA HIS A 107 0.60 -2.07 -9.34
C HIS A 107 -0.51 -1.26 -8.70
N MET A 108 -0.61 -1.28 -7.37
CA MET A 108 -1.60 -0.49 -6.65
C MET A 108 -1.41 1.00 -6.87
N GLN A 109 -0.17 1.49 -6.84
CA GLN A 109 0.14 2.88 -7.14
C GLN A 109 -0.31 3.26 -8.56
N LYS A 110 0.08 2.47 -9.56
CA LYS A 110 -0.30 2.71 -10.97
C LYS A 110 -1.82 2.75 -11.12
N ARG A 111 -2.52 1.79 -10.56
CA ARG A 111 -3.98 1.69 -10.65
C ARG A 111 -4.67 2.89 -10.01
N LEU A 112 -4.25 3.27 -8.78
CA LEU A 112 -4.80 4.43 -8.09
C LEU A 112 -4.57 5.73 -8.87
N CYS A 113 -3.34 5.96 -9.34
CA CYS A 113 -3.02 7.14 -10.14
C CYS A 113 -3.85 7.19 -11.43
N SER A 114 -3.89 6.09 -12.18
CA SER A 114 -4.67 6.02 -13.43
C SER A 114 -6.16 6.27 -13.19
N THR A 115 -6.74 5.69 -12.14
CA THR A 115 -8.15 5.91 -11.81
C THR A 115 -8.44 7.37 -11.45
N LEU A 116 -7.60 8.00 -10.64
CA LEU A 116 -7.78 9.42 -10.29
C LEU A 116 -7.65 10.32 -11.52
N GLU A 117 -6.69 10.02 -12.41
CA GLU A 117 -6.53 10.74 -13.67
C GLU A 117 -7.71 10.59 -14.64
N GLU A 118 -8.40 9.44 -14.63
CA GLU A 118 -9.62 9.24 -15.40
C GLU A 118 -10.73 10.20 -14.96
N TYR A 119 -10.88 10.43 -13.65
CA TYR A 119 -11.86 11.39 -13.13
C TYR A 119 -11.53 12.82 -13.55
N GLU A 120 -10.27 13.22 -13.48
CA GLU A 120 -9.81 14.52 -13.97
C GLU A 120 -10.05 14.67 -15.48
N THR A 121 -9.79 13.63 -16.26
CA THR A 121 -10.06 13.63 -17.71
C THR A 121 -11.55 13.79 -18.00
N LYS A 122 -12.43 13.13 -17.26
CA LYS A 122 -13.88 13.28 -17.39
C LYS A 122 -14.39 14.67 -17.00
N ALA A 123 -13.69 15.35 -16.10
CA ALA A 123 -13.97 16.72 -15.70
C ALA A 123 -13.33 17.77 -16.61
N SER A 124 -12.57 17.33 -17.63
CA SER A 124 -11.88 18.17 -18.61
C SER A 124 -10.68 18.97 -18.10
N SER A 125 -10.22 18.76 -16.86
CA SER A 125 -9.01 19.42 -16.34
C SER A 125 -7.74 18.90 -17.00
N GLY A 126 -7.73 17.61 -17.34
CA GLY A 126 -6.54 16.95 -17.88
C GLY A 126 -5.37 16.86 -16.91
N ALA A 127 -5.58 17.14 -15.61
CA ALA A 127 -4.53 17.04 -14.60
C ALA A 127 -3.94 15.63 -14.54
N ARG A 128 -2.63 15.55 -14.35
CA ARG A 128 -1.86 14.31 -14.32
C ARG A 128 -0.95 14.26 -13.11
N PHE A 129 -0.63 13.05 -12.67
CA PHE A 129 0.36 12.84 -11.62
C PHE A 129 1.76 13.21 -12.12
N LYS A 130 2.45 14.05 -11.37
CA LYS A 130 3.90 14.22 -11.47
C LYS A 130 4.55 13.11 -10.67
N VAL A 131 5.48 12.41 -11.30
CA VAL A 131 6.17 11.26 -10.74
C VAL A 131 7.59 11.66 -10.37
N ASP A 132 7.97 11.41 -9.13
CA ASP A 132 9.31 11.59 -8.60
C ASP A 132 9.81 10.28 -7.99
N ARG A 133 10.93 9.76 -8.50
CA ARG A 133 11.61 8.57 -8.00
C ARG A 133 12.85 8.99 -7.25
N TRP A 134 12.94 8.58 -6.01
CA TRP A 134 14.05 8.93 -5.12
C TRP A 134 14.73 7.68 -4.54
N GLU A 135 15.99 7.81 -4.17
CA GLU A 135 16.81 6.76 -3.57
C GLU A 135 17.36 7.22 -2.23
N ARG A 136 17.66 6.26 -1.35
CA ARG A 136 18.28 6.49 -0.05
C ARG A 136 19.70 5.98 -0.07
N GLU A 137 20.60 6.72 0.55
CA GLU A 137 22.01 6.32 0.73
C GLU A 137 22.12 5.03 1.55
N GLU A 138 21.26 4.85 2.56
CA GLU A 138 21.29 3.67 3.43
C GLU A 138 20.60 2.44 2.84
N GLY A 139 19.99 2.56 1.67
CA GLY A 139 19.38 1.48 0.91
C GLY A 139 17.87 1.61 0.70
N GLY A 140 17.47 1.30 -0.52
CA GLY A 140 16.11 1.41 -0.98
C GLY A 140 15.75 2.80 -1.49
N GLY A 141 14.45 3.10 -1.58
CA GLY A 141 13.95 4.34 -2.15
C GLY A 141 12.43 4.39 -2.18
N GLY A 142 11.88 5.19 -3.08
CA GLY A 142 10.45 5.27 -3.29
C GLY A 142 10.06 5.98 -4.57
N ILE A 143 8.76 5.96 -4.83
CA ILE A 143 8.14 6.67 -5.95
C ILE A 143 6.99 7.50 -5.38
N SER A 144 7.10 8.81 -5.55
CA SER A 144 6.07 9.79 -5.15
C SER A 144 5.31 10.24 -6.37
N CYS A 145 3.99 10.05 -6.36
CA CYS A 145 3.09 10.52 -7.40
C CYS A 145 2.21 11.61 -6.80
N ILE A 146 2.28 12.84 -7.33
CA ILE A 146 1.55 14.00 -6.83
C ILE A 146 0.74 14.63 -7.96
N LEU A 147 -0.58 14.73 -7.75
CA LEU A 147 -1.51 15.47 -8.58
C LEU A 147 -1.90 16.75 -7.83
N GLN A 148 -1.95 17.87 -8.55
CA GLN A 148 -2.33 19.18 -8.02
C GLN A 148 -3.20 19.94 -8.99
N ASP A 149 -4.03 20.81 -8.46
CA ASP A 149 -4.83 21.79 -9.20
C ASP A 149 -5.80 21.19 -10.23
N GLY A 150 -6.25 19.95 -10.00
CA GLY A 150 -7.30 19.32 -10.80
C GLY A 150 -8.69 19.89 -10.54
N ASP A 151 -9.65 19.63 -11.40
CA ASP A 151 -11.03 20.08 -11.24
C ASP A 151 -11.82 19.25 -10.22
N VAL A 152 -11.47 17.97 -10.08
CA VAL A 152 -12.06 17.05 -9.09
C VAL A 152 -11.25 17.02 -7.80
N PHE A 153 -9.94 16.90 -7.93
CA PHE A 153 -9.00 16.80 -6.80
C PHE A 153 -8.12 18.04 -6.74
N GLU A 154 -8.21 18.78 -5.64
CA GLU A 154 -7.31 19.91 -5.38
C GLU A 154 -5.87 19.40 -5.24
N LYS A 155 -5.71 18.28 -4.51
CA LYS A 155 -4.41 17.62 -4.35
C LYS A 155 -4.59 16.14 -4.06
N ALA A 156 -3.78 15.31 -4.69
CA ALA A 156 -3.69 13.89 -4.37
C ALA A 156 -2.23 13.44 -4.34
N GLY A 157 -1.91 12.58 -3.39
CA GLY A 157 -0.62 11.92 -3.29
C GLY A 157 -0.80 10.40 -3.22
N VAL A 158 -0.03 9.67 -4.03
CA VAL A 158 0.06 8.21 -3.96
C VAL A 158 1.53 7.84 -3.95
N ASN A 159 2.03 7.48 -2.77
CA ASN A 159 3.46 7.30 -2.54
C ASN A 159 3.75 5.87 -2.13
N ILE A 160 4.79 5.29 -2.70
CA ILE A 160 5.35 4.01 -2.27
C ILE A 160 6.78 4.19 -1.76
N SER A 161 7.16 3.33 -0.85
CA SER A 161 8.54 3.22 -0.37
C SER A 161 8.93 1.75 -0.21
N VAL A 162 10.15 1.45 -0.60
CA VAL A 162 10.82 0.15 -0.40
C VAL A 162 12.16 0.47 0.21
N VAL A 163 12.32 0.20 1.49
CA VAL A 163 13.52 0.58 2.24
C VAL A 163 14.07 -0.62 2.98
N HIS A 164 15.37 -0.69 3.04
CA HIS A 164 16.09 -1.73 3.76
C HIS A 164 17.38 -1.15 4.36
N GLY A 165 18.00 -1.90 5.23
CA GLY A 165 19.23 -1.48 5.91
C GLY A 165 19.33 -2.10 7.30
N GLN A 166 20.05 -1.44 8.17
CA GLN A 166 20.21 -1.87 9.55
C GLN A 166 19.40 -1.02 10.51
N LEU A 167 18.59 -1.68 11.31
CA LEU A 167 17.80 -1.05 12.37
C LEU A 167 18.72 -0.80 13.57
N PRO A 168 18.86 0.45 14.04
CA PRO A 168 19.76 0.75 15.17
C PRO A 168 19.22 0.17 16.48
N VAL A 169 20.12 -0.11 17.42
CA VAL A 169 19.82 -0.75 18.71
C VAL A 169 18.69 -0.05 19.47
N GLN A 170 18.67 1.28 19.48
CA GLN A 170 17.61 2.06 20.17
C GLN A 170 16.22 1.77 19.60
N ALA A 171 16.09 1.59 18.28
CA ALA A 171 14.83 1.25 17.66
C ALA A 171 14.41 -0.19 18.00
N ILE A 172 15.38 -1.11 18.04
CA ILE A 172 15.19 -2.49 18.46
C ILE A 172 14.63 -2.55 19.90
N GLU A 173 15.23 -1.81 20.81
CA GLU A 173 14.79 -1.73 22.20
C GLU A 173 13.37 -1.18 22.33
N GLN A 174 13.04 -0.13 21.59
CA GLN A 174 11.68 0.41 21.55
C GLN A 174 10.65 -0.60 21.03
N MET A 175 10.99 -1.40 20.03
CA MET A 175 10.12 -2.44 19.51
C MET A 175 9.92 -3.55 20.56
N ARG A 176 10.97 -3.96 21.26
CA ARG A 176 10.88 -4.94 22.35
C ARG A 176 10.02 -4.41 23.51
N ALA A 177 10.16 -3.15 23.85
CA ALA A 177 9.33 -2.49 24.87
C ALA A 177 7.85 -2.46 24.49
N ARG A 178 7.52 -2.50 23.20
CA ARG A 178 6.15 -2.61 22.68
C ARG A 178 5.64 -4.06 22.56
N GLY A 179 6.42 -5.03 23.03
CA GLY A 179 6.00 -6.44 23.09
C GLY A 179 6.50 -7.32 21.95
N HIS A 180 7.31 -6.81 21.04
CA HIS A 180 7.94 -7.64 20.00
C HIS A 180 9.01 -8.54 20.64
N GLN A 181 8.96 -9.84 20.33
CA GLN A 181 9.91 -10.83 20.84
C GLN A 181 10.80 -11.33 19.70
N PHE A 182 12.04 -10.90 19.68
CA PHE A 182 13.08 -11.37 18.79
C PHE A 182 14.44 -11.34 19.50
N ALA A 183 15.36 -12.21 19.06
CA ALA A 183 16.69 -12.28 19.60
C ALA A 183 17.52 -11.06 19.15
N ALA A 184 18.09 -10.33 20.10
CA ALA A 184 18.95 -9.19 19.83
C ALA A 184 20.03 -9.07 20.92
N ARG A 185 21.26 -8.78 20.54
CA ARG A 185 22.43 -8.66 21.43
C ARG A 185 23.11 -7.30 21.28
N ASN A 186 22.36 -6.24 21.51
CA ASN A 186 22.93 -4.87 21.42
C ASN A 186 23.70 -4.62 20.09
N THR A 187 23.21 -5.20 18.99
CA THR A 187 23.73 -5.07 17.64
C THR A 187 22.61 -4.63 16.70
N PRO A 188 22.89 -3.84 15.65
CA PRO A 188 21.91 -3.54 14.62
C PRO A 188 21.38 -4.82 13.96
N LEU A 189 20.13 -4.83 13.54
CA LEU A 189 19.49 -5.94 12.85
C LEU A 189 19.04 -5.54 11.44
N ASP A 190 19.18 -6.44 10.50
CA ASP A 190 18.73 -6.19 9.13
C ASP A 190 17.21 -6.11 9.06
N PHE A 191 16.71 -5.09 8.38
CA PHE A 191 15.29 -4.90 8.16
C PHE A 191 14.95 -4.63 6.70
N PHE A 192 13.72 -4.89 6.36
CA PHE A 192 13.08 -4.51 5.12
C PHE A 192 11.68 -3.95 5.42
N ALA A 193 11.33 -2.87 4.77
CA ALA A 193 9.98 -2.31 4.85
C ALA A 193 9.52 -1.88 3.47
N ALA A 194 8.29 -2.26 3.10
CA ALA A 194 7.66 -1.83 1.87
C ALA A 194 6.23 -1.41 2.15
N GLY A 195 5.80 -0.29 1.57
CA GLY A 195 4.45 0.21 1.82
C GLY A 195 3.97 1.22 0.81
N ILE A 196 2.66 1.42 0.82
CA ILE A 196 1.95 2.44 0.05
C ILE A 196 1.17 3.35 1.00
N SER A 197 1.24 4.63 0.74
CA SER A 197 0.47 5.66 1.45
C SER A 197 -0.20 6.57 0.44
N SER A 198 -1.46 6.91 0.68
CA SER A 198 -2.19 7.83 -0.17
C SER A 198 -3.01 8.80 0.65
N VAL A 199 -3.09 10.03 0.17
CA VAL A 199 -4.02 11.04 0.64
C VAL A 199 -4.63 11.74 -0.57
N VAL A 200 -5.97 11.91 -0.55
CA VAL A 200 -6.72 12.55 -1.64
C VAL A 200 -7.60 13.64 -1.05
N HIS A 201 -7.36 14.86 -1.48
CA HIS A 201 -8.14 16.05 -1.13
C HIS A 201 -9.03 16.44 -2.30
N PRO A 202 -10.35 16.19 -2.24
CA PRO A 202 -11.28 16.69 -3.24
C PRO A 202 -11.32 18.23 -3.24
N ARG A 203 -11.53 18.81 -4.41
CA ARG A 203 -11.71 20.27 -4.55
C ARG A 203 -13.01 20.75 -3.87
N ASN A 204 -14.04 19.92 -3.88
CA ASN A 204 -15.28 20.23 -3.19
C ASN A 204 -15.10 20.03 -1.66
N PRO A 205 -15.21 21.09 -0.84
CA PRO A 205 -15.00 21.03 0.61
C PRO A 205 -16.04 20.19 1.36
N HIS A 206 -17.16 19.85 0.73
CA HIS A 206 -18.19 18.97 1.28
C HIS A 206 -17.87 17.48 1.09
N VAL A 207 -16.84 17.14 0.33
CA VAL A 207 -16.39 15.76 0.13
C VAL A 207 -15.20 15.49 1.05
N PRO A 208 -15.26 14.44 1.89
CA PRO A 208 -14.21 14.18 2.86
C PRO A 208 -12.88 13.76 2.19
N THR A 209 -11.78 14.13 2.82
CA THR A 209 -10.44 13.64 2.50
C THR A 209 -10.36 12.14 2.75
N ILE A 210 -9.66 11.45 1.87
CA ILE A 210 -9.35 10.02 2.02
C ILE A 210 -7.87 9.89 2.33
N HIS A 211 -7.55 9.09 3.33
CA HIS A 211 -6.17 8.71 3.66
C HIS A 211 -6.10 7.23 3.99
N PHE A 212 -5.09 6.56 3.47
CA PHE A 212 -4.73 5.21 3.91
C PHE A 212 -3.22 5.00 3.85
N ASN A 213 -2.74 4.04 4.63
CA ASN A 213 -1.35 3.60 4.66
C ASN A 213 -1.32 2.10 4.93
N TYR A 214 -0.58 1.34 4.11
CA TYR A 214 -0.34 -0.08 4.32
C TYR A 214 1.15 -0.36 4.23
N ARG A 215 1.66 -1.13 5.18
CA ARG A 215 3.09 -1.42 5.29
C ARG A 215 3.33 -2.87 5.66
N TYR A 216 4.23 -3.49 4.92
CA TYR A 216 4.90 -4.72 5.30
C TYR A 216 6.25 -4.37 5.93
N PHE A 217 6.59 -5.04 7.01
CA PHE A 217 7.87 -4.91 7.68
C PHE A 217 8.44 -6.31 7.98
N GLU A 218 9.74 -6.46 7.80
CA GLU A 218 10.48 -7.68 8.06
C GLU A 218 11.79 -7.35 8.77
N LEU A 219 12.15 -8.16 9.75
CA LEU A 219 13.37 -8.04 10.53
C LEU A 219 14.00 -9.42 10.64
N ILE A 220 15.32 -9.50 10.45
CA ILE A 220 16.09 -10.72 10.64
C ILE A 220 16.82 -10.61 11.98
N ASP A 221 16.53 -11.49 12.91
CA ASP A 221 17.18 -11.49 14.21
C ASP A 221 18.55 -12.16 14.19
N ILE A 222 19.29 -12.10 15.30
CA ILE A 222 20.65 -12.63 15.39
C ILE A 222 20.75 -14.14 15.20
N ASP A 223 19.64 -14.87 15.37
CA ASP A 223 19.56 -16.31 15.13
C ASP A 223 19.19 -16.63 13.67
N GLY A 224 19.08 -15.60 12.82
CA GLY A 224 18.70 -15.72 11.41
C GLY A 224 17.20 -15.94 11.20
N LYS A 225 16.39 -15.80 12.25
CA LYS A 225 14.96 -15.96 12.17
C LYS A 225 14.32 -14.70 11.62
N VAL A 226 13.43 -14.88 10.65
CA VAL A 226 12.66 -13.81 10.04
C VAL A 226 11.40 -13.51 10.85
N HIS A 227 11.28 -12.30 11.32
CA HIS A 227 10.08 -11.75 11.96
C HIS A 227 9.43 -10.76 11.01
N TRP A 228 8.14 -10.92 10.76
CA TRP A 228 7.42 -10.01 9.88
C TRP A 228 6.04 -9.66 10.43
N TRP A 229 5.56 -8.51 10.04
CA TRP A 229 4.21 -8.05 10.32
C TRP A 229 3.72 -7.10 9.24
N TYR A 230 2.44 -6.92 9.24
CA TYR A 230 1.72 -6.06 8.32
C TYR A 230 0.80 -5.14 9.12
N GLY A 231 0.73 -3.85 8.74
CA GLY A 231 -0.10 -2.87 9.40
C GLY A 231 -0.35 -1.63 8.54
N GLY A 232 -1.27 -0.80 9.03
CA GLY A 232 -1.65 0.46 8.37
C GLY A 232 -2.63 1.26 9.20
#